data_bd6e0d5f9c731e5dec7664336bb123f5
#
_entry.id   bd6e0d5f9c731e5dec7664336bb123f5
#
_cell.length_a   1.000
_cell.length_b   1.000
_cell.length_c   1.000
_cell.angle_alpha   90.00
_cell.angle_beta   90.00
_cell.angle_gamma   90.00
#
_symmetry.space_group_name_H-M   'P 1'
#
loop_
_entity.id
_entity.type
_entity.pdbx_description
1 polymer ?
#
loop_
_entity_poly.entity_id
_entity_poly.type
_entity_poly.pdbx_seq_one_letter_code
_entity_poly.pdbx_strand_id
1 'polypeptide(L)'
;QKKISIKLDERFSIVSGGNSRSESVLNGIRSENIEKYDYVMTHDGVRPYIDLDSLEKIYASILESDYDCIFYGIKPKDSIKRLEGGSLKVEERDNFILVQTPQICESKKLKSALELLTSKNIYPSDESSAMENSGYSINFIEGSQKNIKITFQEDLVKEDILIGNGFDLHRFCEGNSIVFGGVKFPFEFGIEAISDGDVILHSLADSILGALSEGDIGTAFPEDDPNSKDLDSREII
;
A
#
# COMPACT_ATOMS: atom_id res chain seq x y z
N GLN A 1 -8.38 -15.92 10.05
CA GLN A 1 -8.44 -14.89 8.99
C GLN A 1 -9.53 -13.90 9.33
N LYS A 2 -9.19 -12.69 9.77
CA LYS A 2 -10.16 -11.60 9.91
C LYS A 2 -10.66 -11.23 8.51
N LYS A 3 -11.94 -11.43 8.22
CA LYS A 3 -12.58 -10.88 7.02
C LYS A 3 -12.60 -9.37 7.17
N ILE A 4 -11.74 -8.68 6.43
CA ILE A 4 -11.82 -7.22 6.30
C ILE A 4 -13.02 -6.95 5.40
N SER A 5 -14.09 -6.38 5.96
CA SER A 5 -15.24 -5.91 5.18
C SER A 5 -14.91 -4.50 4.68
N ILE A 6 -14.37 -4.41 3.47
CA ILE A 6 -14.19 -3.11 2.81
C ILE A 6 -15.53 -2.73 2.17
N LYS A 7 -16.10 -1.60 2.59
CA LYS A 7 -17.25 -0.99 1.91
C LYS A 7 -16.72 -0.30 0.66
N LEU A 8 -16.84 -0.97 -0.49
CA LEU A 8 -16.43 -0.41 -1.77
C LEU A 8 -17.44 0.65 -2.24
N ASP A 9 -16.91 1.73 -2.83
CA ASP A 9 -17.69 2.72 -3.59
C ASP A 9 -18.24 2.07 -4.87
N GLU A 10 -19.32 2.59 -5.45
CA GLU A 10 -19.97 2.10 -6.67
C GLU A 10 -19.02 2.05 -7.89
N ARG A 11 -17.92 2.79 -7.84
CA ARG A 11 -16.86 2.79 -8.87
C ARG A 11 -15.97 1.55 -8.86
N PHE A 12 -16.08 0.72 -7.82
CA PHE A 12 -15.27 -0.48 -7.67
C PHE A 12 -16.09 -1.74 -7.89
N SER A 13 -15.51 -2.69 -8.60
CA SER A 13 -16.05 -4.03 -8.74
C SER A 13 -15.02 -5.07 -8.36
N ILE A 14 -15.48 -6.19 -7.81
CA ILE A 14 -14.63 -7.33 -7.47
C ILE A 14 -14.94 -8.47 -8.43
N VAL A 15 -13.91 -8.96 -9.09
CA VAL A 15 -14.01 -10.04 -10.07
C VAL A 15 -13.15 -11.22 -9.60
N SER A 16 -13.66 -12.44 -9.78
CA SER A 16 -12.89 -13.64 -9.51
C SER A 16 -11.68 -13.73 -10.42
N GLY A 17 -10.52 -14.02 -9.85
CA GLY A 17 -9.32 -14.30 -10.62
C GLY A 17 -9.41 -15.58 -11.44
N GLY A 18 -8.42 -15.80 -12.32
CA GLY A 18 -8.23 -17.03 -13.09
C GLY A 18 -7.10 -17.89 -12.50
N ASN A 19 -6.71 -18.94 -13.25
CA ASN A 19 -5.60 -19.82 -12.88
C ASN A 19 -4.21 -19.18 -13.10
N SER A 20 -4.18 -18.05 -13.81
CA SER A 20 -2.96 -17.27 -14.06
C SER A 20 -3.24 -15.78 -13.86
N ARG A 21 -2.16 -14.96 -13.81
CA ARG A 21 -2.27 -13.51 -13.75
C ARG A 21 -2.98 -12.95 -14.99
N SER A 22 -2.60 -13.41 -16.16
CA SER A 22 -3.21 -12.98 -17.43
C SER A 22 -4.69 -13.37 -17.55
N GLU A 23 -5.08 -14.54 -17.05
CA GLU A 23 -6.50 -14.92 -16.95
C GLU A 23 -7.27 -14.03 -15.99
N SER A 24 -6.67 -13.66 -14.85
CA SER A 24 -7.28 -12.76 -13.88
C SER A 24 -7.53 -11.37 -14.48
N VAL A 25 -6.56 -10.83 -15.23
CA VAL A 25 -6.71 -9.56 -15.95
C VAL A 25 -7.79 -9.67 -17.05
N LEU A 26 -7.80 -10.77 -17.82
CA LEU A 26 -8.82 -11.00 -18.83
C LEU A 26 -10.24 -11.10 -18.24
N ASN A 27 -10.39 -11.73 -17.08
CA ASN A 27 -11.65 -11.77 -16.35
C ASN A 27 -12.10 -10.37 -15.93
N GLY A 28 -11.19 -9.53 -15.43
CA GLY A 28 -11.46 -8.13 -15.12
C GLY A 28 -11.91 -7.34 -16.35
N ILE A 29 -11.20 -7.50 -17.46
CA ILE A 29 -11.54 -6.86 -18.74
C ILE A 29 -12.92 -7.30 -19.26
N ARG A 30 -13.27 -8.58 -19.10
CA ARG A 30 -14.56 -9.14 -19.56
C ARG A 30 -15.73 -8.78 -18.65
N SER A 31 -15.50 -8.53 -17.38
CA SER A 31 -16.54 -8.15 -16.42
C SER A 31 -17.11 -6.76 -16.68
N GLU A 32 -16.35 -5.91 -17.37
CA GLU A 32 -16.70 -4.55 -17.74
C GLU A 32 -16.86 -4.43 -19.26
N ASN A 33 -17.65 -3.46 -19.71
CA ASN A 33 -17.67 -3.13 -21.13
C ASN A 33 -16.42 -2.30 -21.47
N ILE A 34 -15.27 -2.98 -21.56
CA ILE A 34 -13.97 -2.33 -21.75
C ILE A 34 -13.90 -1.55 -23.07
N GLU A 35 -14.76 -1.87 -24.04
CA GLU A 35 -14.76 -1.22 -25.37
C GLU A 35 -15.21 0.23 -25.33
N LYS A 36 -15.82 0.67 -24.24
CA LYS A 36 -16.18 2.08 -24.00
C LYS A 36 -15.00 2.95 -23.57
N TYR A 37 -13.86 2.32 -23.21
CA TYR A 37 -12.65 3.01 -22.80
C TYR A 37 -11.57 2.85 -23.85
N ASP A 38 -10.85 3.92 -24.15
CA ASP A 38 -9.73 3.88 -25.10
C ASP A 38 -8.53 3.12 -24.52
N TYR A 39 -8.28 3.31 -23.23
CA TYR A 39 -7.15 2.71 -22.53
C TYR A 39 -7.58 1.98 -21.25
N VAL A 40 -6.85 0.95 -20.92
CA VAL A 40 -6.91 0.25 -19.64
C VAL A 40 -5.54 0.26 -18.98
N MET A 41 -5.55 0.54 -17.69
CA MET A 41 -4.35 0.50 -16.85
C MET A 41 -4.44 -0.67 -15.88
N THR A 42 -3.40 -1.47 -15.83
CA THR A 42 -3.29 -2.60 -14.91
C THR A 42 -2.21 -2.34 -13.88
N HIS A 43 -2.46 -2.74 -12.64
CA HIS A 43 -1.52 -2.57 -11.56
C HIS A 43 -1.50 -3.78 -10.62
N ASP A 44 -0.31 -4.22 -10.23
CA ASP A 44 -0.15 -5.31 -9.26
C ASP A 44 -0.57 -4.84 -7.86
N GLY A 45 -1.57 -5.48 -7.24
CA GLY A 45 -2.02 -5.15 -5.88
C GLY A 45 -0.94 -5.30 -4.79
N VAL A 46 0.17 -5.95 -5.11
CA VAL A 46 1.35 -6.08 -4.25
C VAL A 46 2.42 -5.01 -4.50
N ARG A 47 2.10 -3.91 -5.19
CA ARG A 47 2.93 -2.71 -5.35
C ARG A 47 2.24 -1.51 -4.71
N PRO A 48 2.29 -1.35 -3.38
CA PRO A 48 1.51 -0.33 -2.69
C PRO A 48 2.06 1.09 -2.82
N TYR A 49 3.29 1.25 -3.31
CA TYR A 49 4.00 2.54 -3.31
C TYR A 49 3.93 3.26 -4.66
N ILE A 50 2.76 3.23 -5.30
CA ILE A 50 2.47 4.04 -6.48
C ILE A 50 1.83 5.37 -6.05
N ASP A 51 2.31 6.48 -6.59
CA ASP A 51 1.77 7.81 -6.35
C ASP A 51 0.90 8.31 -7.53
N LEU A 52 0.14 9.36 -7.30
CA LEU A 52 -0.76 9.94 -8.29
C LEU A 52 0.02 10.50 -9.48
N ASP A 53 1.15 11.17 -9.23
CA ASP A 53 1.99 11.75 -10.28
C ASP A 53 2.48 10.68 -11.27
N SER A 54 2.80 9.48 -10.76
CA SER A 54 3.16 8.34 -11.60
C SER A 54 1.99 7.87 -12.46
N LEU A 55 0.76 7.86 -11.92
CA LEU A 55 -0.43 7.49 -12.69
C LEU A 55 -0.72 8.53 -13.81
N GLU A 56 -0.63 9.81 -13.52
CA GLU A 56 -0.80 10.89 -14.48
C GLU A 56 0.29 10.86 -15.55
N LYS A 57 1.55 10.65 -15.17
CA LYS A 57 2.68 10.60 -16.09
C LYS A 57 2.56 9.46 -17.12
N ILE A 58 2.20 8.25 -16.69
CA ILE A 58 2.06 7.13 -17.62
C ILE A 58 0.86 7.33 -18.55
N TYR A 59 -0.23 7.93 -18.04
CA TYR A 59 -1.39 8.26 -18.85
C TYR A 59 -1.06 9.34 -19.91
N ALA A 60 -0.37 10.40 -19.53
CA ALA A 60 0.09 11.41 -20.48
C ALA A 60 1.01 10.81 -21.55
N SER A 61 1.92 9.91 -21.13
CA SER A 61 2.88 9.28 -22.05
C SER A 61 2.21 8.46 -23.15
N ILE A 62 1.12 7.74 -22.86
CA ILE A 62 0.41 6.96 -23.88
C ILE A 62 -0.36 7.88 -24.85
N LEU A 63 -0.92 8.97 -24.34
CA LEU A 63 -1.66 9.94 -25.17
C LEU A 63 -0.76 10.71 -26.15
N GLU A 64 0.51 10.92 -25.77
CA GLU A 64 1.51 11.67 -26.56
C GLU A 64 2.34 10.76 -27.48
N SER A 65 2.04 9.46 -27.54
CA SER A 65 2.81 8.48 -28.29
C SER A 65 1.95 7.68 -29.26
N ASP A 66 2.63 7.02 -30.21
CA ASP A 66 1.99 6.07 -31.16
C ASP A 66 2.13 4.60 -30.68
N TYR A 67 2.46 4.37 -29.40
CA TYR A 67 2.57 3.03 -28.86
C TYR A 67 1.22 2.49 -28.39
N ASP A 68 1.06 1.19 -28.55
CA ASP A 68 -0.16 0.47 -28.15
C ASP A 68 -0.14 0.12 -26.65
N CYS A 69 1.05 0.09 -26.05
CA CYS A 69 1.24 -0.15 -24.63
C CYS A 69 2.48 0.59 -24.11
N ILE A 70 2.35 1.20 -22.94
CA ILE A 70 3.47 1.78 -22.18
C ILE A 70 3.48 1.20 -20.77
N PHE A 71 4.67 0.92 -20.26
CA PHE A 71 4.85 0.42 -18.90
C PHE A 71 6.00 1.15 -18.18
N TYR A 72 6.04 1.02 -16.87
CA TYR A 72 7.19 1.45 -16.10
C TYR A 72 8.28 0.40 -16.12
N GLY A 73 9.51 0.81 -16.37
CA GLY A 73 10.68 -0.06 -16.39
C GLY A 73 11.87 0.57 -15.69
N ILE A 74 12.68 -0.24 -15.03
CA ILE A 74 13.93 0.18 -14.40
C ILE A 74 15.09 -0.68 -14.89
N LYS A 75 16.29 -0.07 -14.97
CA LYS A 75 17.50 -0.82 -15.27
C LYS A 75 17.94 -1.66 -14.06
N PRO A 76 18.40 -2.91 -14.26
CA PRO A 76 18.98 -3.71 -13.20
C PRO A 76 20.21 -3.03 -12.60
N LYS A 77 20.34 -3.07 -11.27
CA LYS A 77 21.55 -2.58 -10.58
C LYS A 77 22.64 -3.64 -10.52
N ASP A 78 22.23 -4.89 -10.31
CA ASP A 78 23.13 -6.01 -10.14
C ASP A 78 23.58 -6.60 -11.48
N SER A 79 24.68 -7.36 -11.46
CA SER A 79 25.14 -8.12 -12.61
C SER A 79 24.17 -9.25 -12.94
N ILE A 80 23.82 -9.40 -14.22
CA ILE A 80 22.92 -10.44 -14.69
C ILE A 80 23.73 -11.62 -15.22
N LYS A 81 23.31 -12.84 -14.85
CA LYS A 81 23.80 -14.07 -15.44
C LYS A 81 22.64 -14.92 -15.92
N ARG A 82 22.72 -15.42 -17.13
CA ARG A 82 21.78 -16.39 -17.66
C ARG A 82 22.21 -17.79 -17.24
N LEU A 83 21.26 -18.56 -16.70
CA LEU A 83 21.46 -19.99 -16.46
C LEU A 83 21.00 -20.77 -17.68
N GLU A 84 21.93 -21.44 -18.35
CA GLU A 84 21.66 -22.20 -19.57
C GLU A 84 22.39 -23.56 -19.49
N GLY A 85 21.60 -24.65 -19.50
CA GLY A 85 22.16 -26.00 -19.43
C GLY A 85 23.05 -26.29 -18.21
N GLY A 86 22.76 -25.65 -17.06
CA GLY A 86 23.58 -25.78 -15.84
C GLY A 86 24.81 -24.87 -15.79
N SER A 87 25.07 -24.11 -16.84
CA SER A 87 26.18 -23.14 -16.92
C SER A 87 25.71 -21.73 -16.75
N LEU A 88 26.55 -20.86 -16.15
CA LEU A 88 26.27 -19.45 -15.97
C LEU A 88 27.01 -18.62 -17.03
N LYS A 89 26.28 -17.85 -17.81
CA LYS A 89 26.80 -16.88 -18.77
C LYS A 89 26.54 -15.46 -18.29
N VAL A 90 27.53 -14.58 -18.44
CA VAL A 90 27.41 -13.15 -18.14
C VAL A 90 26.53 -12.49 -19.20
N GLU A 91 25.57 -11.70 -18.80
CA GLU A 91 24.74 -10.87 -19.67
C GLU A 91 25.09 -9.39 -19.46
N GLU A 92 24.99 -8.61 -20.52
CA GLU A 92 25.19 -7.17 -20.45
C GLU A 92 23.92 -6.52 -19.90
N ARG A 93 23.96 -6.13 -18.60
CA ARG A 93 22.78 -5.66 -17.85
C ARG A 93 22.07 -4.48 -18.50
N ASP A 94 22.80 -3.65 -19.26
CA ASP A 94 22.23 -2.46 -19.91
C ASP A 94 21.25 -2.81 -21.03
N ASN A 95 21.22 -4.07 -21.47
CA ASN A 95 20.25 -4.60 -22.44
C ASN A 95 18.97 -5.12 -21.79
N PHE A 96 18.82 -4.98 -20.46
CA PHE A 96 17.65 -5.49 -19.72
C PHE A 96 16.88 -4.36 -19.06
N ILE A 97 15.56 -4.54 -19.05
CA ILE A 97 14.63 -3.68 -18.30
C ILE A 97 13.81 -4.57 -17.38
N LEU A 98 13.81 -4.25 -16.10
CA LEU A 98 12.93 -4.86 -15.13
C LEU A 98 11.56 -4.18 -15.22
N VAL A 99 10.57 -4.95 -15.66
CA VAL A 99 9.23 -4.44 -15.90
C VAL A 99 8.50 -4.23 -14.59
N GLN A 100 7.88 -3.07 -14.45
CA GLN A 100 7.02 -2.73 -13.33
C GLN A 100 5.58 -2.47 -13.81
N THR A 101 4.67 -2.34 -12.87
CA THR A 101 3.32 -1.80 -13.09
C THR A 101 3.18 -0.46 -12.37
N PRO A 102 2.31 0.49 -12.81
CA PRO A 102 1.25 0.32 -13.84
C PRO A 102 1.77 0.06 -15.25
N GLN A 103 0.93 -0.66 -16.01
CA GLN A 103 1.05 -0.78 -17.46
C GLN A 103 -0.23 -0.26 -18.08
N ILE A 104 -0.15 0.59 -19.09
CA ILE A 104 -1.30 1.16 -19.80
C ILE A 104 -1.30 0.69 -21.25
N CYS A 105 -2.43 0.17 -21.70
CA CYS A 105 -2.57 -0.38 -23.04
C CYS A 105 -3.87 0.11 -23.69
N GLU A 106 -3.91 0.15 -25.02
CA GLU A 106 -5.15 0.30 -25.77
C GLU A 106 -6.10 -0.85 -25.43
N SER A 107 -7.31 -0.53 -24.98
CA SER A 107 -8.24 -1.49 -24.39
C SER A 107 -8.62 -2.64 -25.30
N LYS A 108 -8.95 -2.33 -26.55
CA LYS A 108 -9.36 -3.34 -27.53
C LYS A 108 -8.22 -4.26 -27.94
N LYS A 109 -7.02 -3.69 -28.09
CA LYS A 109 -5.81 -4.46 -28.44
C LYS A 109 -5.39 -5.40 -27.32
N LEU A 110 -5.39 -4.93 -26.08
CA LEU A 110 -5.06 -5.78 -24.93
C LEU A 110 -6.06 -6.93 -24.78
N LYS A 111 -7.37 -6.65 -24.89
CA LYS A 111 -8.40 -7.70 -24.86
C LYS A 111 -8.14 -8.76 -25.94
N SER A 112 -7.93 -8.33 -27.19
CA SER A 112 -7.66 -9.23 -28.31
C SER A 112 -6.38 -10.04 -28.12
N ALA A 113 -5.31 -9.43 -27.61
CA ALA A 113 -4.04 -10.08 -27.31
C ALA A 113 -4.22 -11.19 -26.28
N LEU A 114 -4.85 -10.87 -25.14
CA LEU A 114 -5.07 -11.84 -24.07
C LEU A 114 -5.99 -12.98 -24.49
N GLU A 115 -7.04 -12.71 -25.26
CA GLU A 115 -7.95 -13.74 -25.78
C GLU A 115 -7.24 -14.68 -26.77
N LEU A 116 -6.45 -14.13 -27.69
CA LEU A 116 -5.65 -14.90 -28.64
C LEU A 116 -4.65 -15.81 -27.94
N LEU A 117 -3.88 -15.28 -26.99
CA LEU A 117 -2.84 -16.03 -26.30
C LEU A 117 -3.45 -17.11 -25.39
N THR A 118 -4.50 -16.77 -24.64
CA THR A 118 -5.22 -17.74 -23.80
C THR A 118 -5.80 -18.89 -24.63
N SER A 119 -6.34 -18.62 -25.83
CA SER A 119 -6.84 -19.68 -26.72
C SER A 119 -5.75 -20.64 -27.19
N LYS A 120 -4.50 -20.20 -27.19
CA LYS A 120 -3.31 -21.01 -27.52
C LYS A 120 -2.63 -21.63 -26.28
N ASN A 121 -3.23 -21.48 -25.08
CA ASN A 121 -2.63 -21.86 -23.80
C ASN A 121 -1.27 -21.17 -23.53
N ILE A 122 -1.12 -19.92 -23.99
CA ILE A 122 0.03 -19.07 -23.71
C ILE A 122 -0.39 -18.04 -22.66
N TYR A 123 0.33 -18.01 -21.57
CA TYR A 123 0.03 -17.14 -20.40
C TYR A 123 1.19 -16.16 -20.18
N PRO A 124 1.13 -14.95 -20.77
CA PRO A 124 2.17 -13.95 -20.60
C PRO A 124 2.29 -13.50 -19.15
N SER A 125 3.48 -13.10 -18.75
CA SER A 125 3.78 -12.66 -17.38
C SER A 125 3.12 -11.32 -17.01
N ASP A 126 2.90 -10.47 -18.03
CA ASP A 126 2.34 -9.13 -17.90
C ASP A 126 1.71 -8.65 -19.21
N GLU A 127 1.09 -7.46 -19.19
CA GLU A 127 0.37 -6.92 -20.32
C GLU A 127 1.31 -6.51 -21.46
N SER A 128 2.49 -5.96 -21.14
CA SER A 128 3.47 -5.60 -22.17
C SER A 128 3.93 -6.82 -22.95
N SER A 129 4.16 -7.95 -22.26
CA SER A 129 4.47 -9.23 -22.92
C SER A 129 3.30 -9.77 -23.75
N ALA A 130 2.06 -9.58 -23.31
CA ALA A 130 0.88 -9.96 -24.09
C ALA A 130 0.78 -9.15 -25.39
N MET A 131 0.99 -7.85 -25.31
CA MET A 131 0.98 -6.94 -26.46
C MET A 131 2.10 -7.26 -27.44
N GLU A 132 3.35 -7.43 -26.95
CA GLU A 132 4.52 -7.77 -27.76
C GLU A 132 4.32 -9.11 -28.50
N ASN A 133 3.90 -10.17 -27.80
CA ASN A 133 3.65 -11.48 -28.38
C ASN A 133 2.51 -11.49 -29.44
N SER A 134 1.69 -10.45 -29.43
CA SER A 134 0.60 -10.26 -30.39
C SER A 134 0.96 -9.27 -31.51
N GLY A 135 2.21 -8.78 -31.56
CA GLY A 135 2.72 -7.91 -32.62
C GLY A 135 2.36 -6.43 -32.46
N TYR A 136 1.90 -6.01 -31.29
CA TYR A 136 1.63 -4.61 -30.98
C TYR A 136 2.88 -3.86 -30.54
N SER A 137 2.89 -2.55 -30.74
CA SER A 137 3.99 -1.67 -30.37
C SER A 137 4.01 -1.41 -28.87
N ILE A 138 5.17 -1.58 -28.23
CA ILE A 138 5.35 -1.32 -26.81
C ILE A 138 6.53 -0.38 -26.56
N ASN A 139 6.46 0.39 -25.49
CA ASN A 139 7.56 1.18 -24.99
C ASN A 139 7.50 1.27 -23.47
N PHE A 140 8.57 1.79 -22.87
CA PHE A 140 8.61 2.00 -21.44
C PHE A 140 9.02 3.44 -21.10
N ILE A 141 8.63 3.87 -19.91
CA ILE A 141 9.12 5.09 -19.27
C ILE A 141 9.85 4.70 -18.00
N GLU A 142 10.77 5.56 -17.57
CA GLU A 142 11.58 5.29 -16.39
C GLU A 142 10.72 5.21 -15.13
N GLY A 143 10.80 4.04 -14.48
CA GLY A 143 10.11 3.72 -13.23
C GLY A 143 10.89 4.14 -11.99
N SER A 144 10.37 3.79 -10.83
CA SER A 144 10.98 4.09 -9.54
C SER A 144 11.44 2.83 -8.81
N GLN A 145 12.61 2.90 -8.18
CA GLN A 145 13.08 1.86 -7.25
C GLN A 145 12.19 1.75 -6.01
N LYS A 146 11.44 2.80 -5.69
CA LYS A 146 10.47 2.80 -4.57
C LYS A 146 9.21 1.99 -4.89
N ASN A 147 8.88 1.81 -6.18
CA ASN A 147 7.73 1.01 -6.62
C ASN A 147 8.05 -0.49 -6.57
N ILE A 148 8.43 -0.97 -5.38
CA ILE A 148 8.76 -2.36 -5.14
C ILE A 148 7.55 -3.26 -5.28
N LYS A 149 7.79 -4.53 -5.60
CA LYS A 149 6.79 -5.60 -5.56
C LYS A 149 6.99 -6.39 -4.28
N ILE A 150 6.04 -6.32 -3.37
CA ILE A 150 6.07 -7.12 -2.14
C ILE A 150 5.85 -8.58 -2.52
N THR A 151 6.91 -9.38 -2.47
CA THR A 151 6.91 -10.78 -2.86
C THR A 151 7.32 -11.68 -1.70
N PHE A 152 8.23 -11.20 -0.87
CA PHE A 152 8.76 -11.89 0.30
C PHE A 152 8.43 -11.13 1.57
N GLN A 153 8.54 -11.82 2.72
CA GLN A 153 8.30 -11.20 4.03
C GLN A 153 9.26 -10.02 4.30
N GLU A 154 10.47 -10.09 3.76
CA GLU A 154 11.50 -9.06 3.89
C GLU A 154 11.19 -7.79 3.11
N ASP A 155 10.31 -7.87 2.07
CA ASP A 155 9.86 -6.71 1.30
C ASP A 155 8.87 -5.84 2.10
N LEU A 156 8.30 -6.38 3.18
CA LEU A 156 7.52 -5.60 4.14
C LEU A 156 8.49 -4.75 4.94
N VAL A 157 8.72 -3.54 4.50
CA VAL A 157 9.49 -2.55 5.24
C VAL A 157 8.77 -2.34 6.57
N LYS A 158 9.37 -2.82 7.66
CA LYS A 158 9.02 -2.31 8.98
C LYS A 158 9.57 -0.90 9.00
N GLU A 159 8.70 0.08 8.96
CA GLU A 159 9.12 1.43 9.27
C GLU A 159 9.62 1.40 10.71
N ASP A 160 10.92 1.62 10.91
CA ASP A 160 11.52 1.71 12.23
C ASP A 160 11.08 2.98 12.99
N ILE A 161 10.31 3.84 12.31
CA ILE A 161 9.78 5.08 12.85
C ILE A 161 8.25 5.00 12.84
N LEU A 162 7.68 4.96 14.02
CA LEU A 162 6.25 5.10 14.24
C LEU A 162 5.95 6.54 14.68
N ILE A 163 4.89 7.12 14.15
CA ILE A 163 4.44 8.47 14.50
C ILE A 163 3.03 8.36 15.07
N GLY A 164 2.83 8.86 16.26
CA GLY A 164 1.52 8.96 16.88
C GLY A 164 1.28 10.36 17.45
N ASN A 165 0.01 10.73 17.56
CA ASN A 165 -0.42 11.96 18.21
C ASN A 165 -1.36 11.58 19.35
N GLY A 166 -1.15 12.19 20.51
CA GLY A 166 -2.04 12.03 21.67
C GLY A 166 -2.58 13.37 22.11
N PHE A 167 -3.78 13.35 22.61
CA PHE A 167 -4.46 14.52 23.16
C PHE A 167 -5.33 14.08 24.33
N ASP A 168 -5.22 14.78 25.45
CA ASP A 168 -6.03 14.54 26.63
C ASP A 168 -6.56 15.85 27.22
N LEU A 169 -7.77 15.81 27.80
CA LEU A 169 -8.45 16.96 28.35
C LEU A 169 -9.22 16.58 29.62
N HIS A 170 -8.87 17.21 30.73
CA HIS A 170 -9.58 17.06 32.00
C HIS A 170 -10.12 18.39 32.53
N ARG A 171 -11.20 18.32 33.32
CA ARG A 171 -11.77 19.48 33.98
C ARG A 171 -11.02 19.77 35.27
N PHE A 172 -10.96 21.06 35.65
CA PHE A 172 -10.54 21.41 37.00
C PHE A 172 -11.66 21.12 37.99
N CYS A 173 -11.28 20.72 39.21
CA CYS A 173 -12.16 20.54 40.36
C CYS A 173 -11.56 21.24 41.58
N GLU A 174 -12.28 21.19 42.73
CA GLU A 174 -11.72 21.65 43.99
C GLU A 174 -10.49 20.83 44.36
N GLY A 175 -9.42 21.51 44.75
CA GLY A 175 -8.14 20.85 45.10
C GLY A 175 -7.07 21.86 45.40
N ASN A 176 -5.86 21.39 45.65
CA ASN A 176 -4.72 22.23 45.98
C ASN A 176 -3.43 21.78 45.27
N SER A 177 -3.54 20.84 44.33
CA SER A 177 -2.40 20.33 43.59
C SER A 177 -2.87 19.62 42.31
N ILE A 178 -1.97 19.56 41.33
CA ILE A 178 -2.11 18.84 40.07
C ILE A 178 -0.88 17.94 39.87
N VAL A 179 -1.02 16.90 39.03
CA VAL A 179 0.08 16.03 38.62
C VAL A 179 0.34 16.23 37.12
N PHE A 180 1.59 16.49 36.74
CA PHE A 180 2.02 16.60 35.35
C PHE A 180 3.34 15.86 35.14
N GLY A 181 3.34 14.88 34.25
CA GLY A 181 4.52 14.04 33.95
C GLY A 181 5.01 13.27 35.18
N GLY A 182 4.10 12.81 36.04
CA GLY A 182 4.40 12.11 37.29
C GLY A 182 4.89 13.00 38.41
N VAL A 183 4.92 14.33 38.24
CA VAL A 183 5.36 15.28 39.24
C VAL A 183 4.18 16.05 39.82
N LYS A 184 4.06 16.09 41.12
CA LYS A 184 2.99 16.83 41.84
C LYS A 184 3.38 18.27 42.04
N PHE A 185 2.52 19.20 41.59
CA PHE A 185 2.69 20.65 41.73
C PHE A 185 1.60 21.23 42.65
N PRO A 186 1.91 22.14 43.55
CA PRO A 186 0.91 22.97 44.24
C PRO A 186 0.17 23.83 43.21
N PHE A 187 -1.15 23.79 43.23
CA PHE A 187 -2.02 24.58 42.35
C PHE A 187 -3.34 24.88 43.05
N GLU A 188 -4.02 25.94 42.68
CA GLU A 188 -5.28 26.36 43.30
C GLU A 188 -6.50 25.47 43.01
N PHE A 189 -6.34 24.53 42.06
CA PHE A 189 -7.37 23.55 41.69
C PHE A 189 -6.77 22.14 41.70
N GLY A 190 -7.64 21.14 41.71
CA GLY A 190 -7.33 19.75 41.35
C GLY A 190 -7.79 19.45 39.91
N ILE A 191 -7.58 18.21 39.48
CA ILE A 191 -8.06 17.69 38.20
C ILE A 191 -9.10 16.60 38.48
N GLU A 192 -10.27 16.70 37.80
CA GLU A 192 -11.33 15.71 37.85
C GLU A 192 -10.89 14.50 36.98
N ALA A 193 -10.53 13.40 37.61
CA ALA A 193 -10.12 12.16 36.97
C ALA A 193 -10.41 10.97 37.86
N ILE A 194 -10.45 9.78 37.28
CA ILE A 194 -10.53 8.50 38.01
C ILE A 194 -9.13 8.08 38.50
N SER A 195 -8.11 8.38 37.72
CA SER A 195 -6.68 8.20 38.05
C SER A 195 -6.11 9.43 38.77
N ASP A 196 -4.81 9.61 38.74
CA ASP A 196 -4.13 10.82 39.24
C ASP A 196 -4.33 12.06 38.35
N GLY A 197 -4.98 11.92 37.19
CA GLY A 197 -5.31 13.00 36.26
C GLY A 197 -4.12 13.61 35.53
N ASP A 198 -3.05 12.86 35.31
CA ASP A 198 -1.86 13.33 34.61
C ASP A 198 -2.07 13.40 33.11
N VAL A 199 -2.59 14.53 32.62
CA VAL A 199 -2.89 14.77 31.20
C VAL A 199 -1.67 14.66 30.29
N ILE A 200 -0.45 14.82 30.82
CA ILE A 200 0.79 14.66 30.02
C ILE A 200 1.06 13.19 29.76
N LEU A 201 0.99 12.34 30.78
CA LEU A 201 1.18 10.91 30.62
C LEU A 201 0.02 10.26 29.86
N HIS A 202 -1.21 10.72 30.06
CA HIS A 202 -2.36 10.24 29.26
C HIS A 202 -2.19 10.57 27.77
N SER A 203 -1.85 11.82 27.43
CA SER A 203 -1.57 12.20 26.03
C SER A 203 -0.39 11.42 25.45
N LEU A 204 0.63 11.12 26.25
CA LEU A 204 1.76 10.31 25.84
C LEU A 204 1.31 8.87 25.55
N ALA A 205 0.51 8.26 26.44
CA ALA A 205 -0.06 6.93 26.24
C ALA A 205 -0.89 6.86 24.95
N ASP A 206 -1.77 7.82 24.72
CA ASP A 206 -2.56 7.92 23.48
C ASP A 206 -1.68 8.04 22.24
N SER A 207 -0.60 8.82 22.31
CA SER A 207 0.32 8.93 21.17
C SER A 207 1.04 7.61 20.87
N ILE A 208 1.42 6.85 21.90
CA ILE A 208 2.06 5.54 21.75
C ILE A 208 1.08 4.51 21.21
N LEU A 209 -0.12 4.42 21.79
CA LEU A 209 -1.18 3.50 21.34
C LEU A 209 -1.59 3.81 19.89
N GLY A 210 -1.75 5.10 19.55
CA GLY A 210 -2.06 5.54 18.20
C GLY A 210 -0.96 5.19 17.20
N ALA A 211 0.32 5.37 17.56
CA ALA A 211 1.46 4.98 16.73
C ALA A 211 1.51 3.48 16.49
N LEU A 212 1.11 2.66 17.46
CA LEU A 212 1.05 1.20 17.37
C LEU A 212 -0.24 0.67 16.74
N SER A 213 -1.24 1.55 16.48
CA SER A 213 -2.59 1.17 16.03
C SER A 213 -3.32 0.25 17.02
N GLU A 214 -3.08 0.42 18.33
CA GLU A 214 -3.66 -0.37 19.43
C GLU A 214 -4.87 0.31 20.10
N GLY A 215 -5.39 1.39 19.53
CA GLY A 215 -6.53 2.13 20.04
C GLY A 215 -6.13 3.36 20.86
N ASP A 216 -6.79 3.59 21.98
CA ASP A 216 -6.59 4.73 22.89
C ASP A 216 -6.53 4.29 24.37
N ILE A 217 -6.18 5.23 25.26
CA ILE A 217 -6.08 4.99 26.69
C ILE A 217 -7.41 4.54 27.30
N GLY A 218 -8.55 5.08 26.81
CA GLY A 218 -9.86 4.70 27.30
C GLY A 218 -10.25 3.26 26.95
N THR A 219 -9.69 2.73 25.84
CA THR A 219 -9.85 1.32 25.44
C THR A 219 -8.92 0.41 26.26
N ALA A 220 -7.69 0.86 26.54
CA ALA A 220 -6.70 0.08 27.26
C ALA A 220 -6.97 0.08 28.80
N PHE A 221 -7.46 1.20 29.33
CA PHE A 221 -7.77 1.41 30.76
C PHE A 221 -9.19 1.97 30.89
N PRO A 222 -10.24 1.15 30.76
CA PRO A 222 -11.63 1.59 30.84
C PRO A 222 -11.96 2.22 32.19
N GLU A 223 -12.77 3.27 32.19
CA GLU A 223 -13.19 3.99 33.40
C GLU A 223 -13.99 3.13 34.40
N ASP A 224 -14.65 2.10 33.92
CA ASP A 224 -15.44 1.16 34.72
C ASP A 224 -14.61 -0.02 35.27
N ASP A 225 -13.32 -0.13 34.90
CA ASP A 225 -12.41 -1.11 35.50
C ASP A 225 -11.98 -0.65 36.90
N PRO A 226 -12.26 -1.46 37.96
CA PRO A 226 -11.79 -1.15 39.32
C PRO A 226 -10.28 -0.92 39.46
N ASN A 227 -9.47 -1.50 38.55
CA ASN A 227 -8.02 -1.34 38.56
C ASN A 227 -7.56 0.01 37.99
N SER A 228 -8.43 0.73 37.29
CA SER A 228 -8.14 2.08 36.77
C SER A 228 -8.31 3.16 37.83
N LYS A 229 -8.95 2.82 38.97
CA LYS A 229 -9.22 3.78 40.04
C LYS A 229 -7.97 4.10 40.83
N ASP A 230 -7.68 5.40 40.99
CA ASP A 230 -6.51 5.93 41.70
C ASP A 230 -5.17 5.43 41.11
N LEU A 231 -5.19 4.99 39.84
CA LEU A 231 -3.99 4.50 39.14
C LEU A 231 -2.98 5.64 38.97
N ASP A 232 -1.72 5.35 39.29
CA ASP A 232 -0.60 6.24 39.01
C ASP A 232 -0.29 6.16 37.51
N SER A 233 -0.43 7.28 36.80
CA SER A 233 -0.25 7.32 35.33
C SER A 233 1.17 6.93 34.88
N ARG A 234 2.15 6.87 35.78
CA ARG A 234 3.48 6.31 35.47
C ARG A 234 3.47 4.80 35.26
N GLU A 235 2.44 4.10 35.73
CA GLU A 235 2.28 2.65 35.51
C GLU A 235 1.60 2.35 34.15
N ILE A 236 1.06 3.39 33.48
CA ILE A 236 0.44 3.29 32.16
C ILE A 236 1.49 3.28 31.03
N ILE A 237 2.63 3.96 31.25
CA ILE A 237 3.72 4.11 30.29
C ILE A 237 4.81 3.06 30.53
#